data_3efc71964221662c6d65abc5843ea4b2
#
_entry.id   3efc71964221662c6d65abc5843ea4b2
#
_cell.length_a   1.000
_cell.length_b   1.000
_cell.length_c   1.000
_cell.angle_alpha   90.00
_cell.angle_beta   90.00
_cell.angle_gamma   90.00
#
_symmetry.space_group_name_H-M   'P 1'
#
loop_
_entity.id
_entity.type
_entity.pdbx_description
1 polymer ?
#
loop_
_entity_poly.entity_id
_entity_poly.type
_entity_poly.pdbx_seq_one_letter_code
_entity_poly.pdbx_strand_id
1 'polypeptide(L)'
;MKQKLLFAITLFFIQFTEAQNTTSAYLVRVTTGVAGSSENVTINNKAYIVQQSIGQASVIGTFYDSDYTLRQGFIQPNVLAKIIDLAIPLSLDAIIYPNPFVESVTISFSEQITDKVEVAVFDVLGRLVFSKSYTANQKVNVQFNNLSVADYILKVTANNKQFIKKIIKK
;
A
#
# COMPACT_ATOMS: atom_id res chain seq x y z
N MET A 1 46.48 -5.91 -43.72
CA MET A 1 46.55 -4.94 -42.61
C MET A 1 45.19 -4.29 -42.32
N LYS A 2 44.44 -3.79 -43.30
CA LYS A 2 43.14 -3.12 -43.09
C LYS A 2 42.09 -3.94 -42.33
N GLN A 3 41.97 -5.25 -42.64
CA GLN A 3 41.01 -6.13 -41.93
C GLN A 3 41.34 -6.34 -40.45
N LYS A 4 42.61 -6.45 -40.08
CA LYS A 4 43.05 -6.57 -38.66
C LYS A 4 42.80 -5.30 -37.90
N LEU A 5 42.92 -4.14 -38.54
CA LEU A 5 42.62 -2.84 -37.95
C LEU A 5 41.10 -2.67 -37.70
N LEU A 6 40.26 -3.10 -38.68
CA LEU A 6 38.81 -3.02 -38.52
C LEU A 6 38.33 -3.93 -37.37
N PHE A 7 38.88 -5.13 -37.24
CA PHE A 7 38.57 -6.05 -36.16
C PHE A 7 38.99 -5.49 -34.79
N ALA A 8 40.15 -4.85 -34.69
CA ALA A 8 40.62 -4.19 -33.45
C ALA A 8 39.71 -3.03 -33.06
N ILE A 9 39.23 -2.22 -34.02
CA ILE A 9 38.31 -1.12 -33.78
C ILE A 9 36.95 -1.63 -33.30
N THR A 10 36.43 -2.70 -33.90
CA THR A 10 35.15 -3.32 -33.48
C THR A 10 35.25 -3.89 -32.05
N LEU A 11 36.38 -4.52 -31.71
CA LEU A 11 36.62 -5.05 -30.38
C LEU A 11 36.71 -3.94 -29.32
N PHE A 12 37.25 -2.77 -29.68
CA PHE A 12 37.35 -1.61 -28.80
C PHE A 12 35.98 -1.00 -28.48
N PHE A 13 35.04 -0.99 -29.44
CA PHE A 13 33.68 -0.50 -29.19
C PHE A 13 32.82 -1.43 -28.34
N ILE A 14 33.09 -2.73 -28.30
CA ILE A 14 32.38 -3.70 -27.47
C ILE A 14 32.65 -3.48 -25.97
N GLN A 15 33.79 -2.89 -25.61
CA GLN A 15 34.14 -2.63 -24.21
C GLN A 15 33.36 -1.47 -23.58
N PHE A 16 32.67 -0.65 -24.37
CA PHE A 16 31.90 0.49 -23.87
C PHE A 16 30.41 0.20 -23.66
N THR A 17 29.96 -1.01 -23.88
CA THR A 17 28.60 -1.42 -23.52
C THR A 17 28.59 -1.91 -22.07
N GLU A 18 28.97 -1.05 -21.14
CA GLU A 18 28.56 -1.25 -19.76
C GLU A 18 27.04 -0.99 -19.73
N ALA A 19 26.27 -2.06 -19.70
CA ALA A 19 24.88 -1.99 -19.28
C ALA A 19 24.90 -1.33 -17.89
N GLN A 20 24.26 -0.19 -17.74
CA GLN A 20 24.19 0.58 -16.52
C GLN A 20 23.80 -0.36 -15.39
N ASN A 21 24.78 -0.77 -14.59
CA ASN A 21 24.55 -1.38 -13.28
C ASN A 21 24.01 -0.23 -12.40
N THR A 22 22.73 0.08 -12.60
CA THR A 22 22.02 0.90 -11.67
C THR A 22 21.96 0.11 -10.37
N THR A 23 22.83 0.47 -9.42
CA THR A 23 22.58 0.20 -8.01
C THR A 23 21.09 0.38 -7.80
N SER A 24 20.43 -0.67 -7.38
CA SER A 24 18.97 -0.83 -7.30
C SER A 24 18.29 0.40 -6.69
N ALA A 25 18.06 1.41 -7.50
CA ALA A 25 17.13 2.48 -7.17
C ALA A 25 15.74 1.85 -7.31
N TYR A 26 15.13 1.50 -6.19
CA TYR A 26 13.76 1.01 -6.19
C TYR A 26 12.86 2.14 -6.69
N LEU A 27 12.27 1.94 -7.85
CA LEU A 27 11.27 2.83 -8.40
C LEU A 27 10.00 2.66 -7.58
N VAL A 28 9.83 3.47 -6.55
CA VAL A 28 8.70 3.37 -5.63
C VAL A 28 7.38 3.74 -6.30
N ARG A 29 7.43 4.71 -7.24
CA ARG A 29 6.26 5.16 -8.01
C ARG A 29 6.65 5.70 -9.35
N VAL A 30 5.91 5.32 -10.38
CA VAL A 30 5.98 5.86 -11.74
C VAL A 30 4.57 6.13 -12.24
N THR A 31 4.40 7.22 -12.96
CA THR A 31 3.21 7.47 -13.77
C THR A 31 3.63 7.92 -15.16
N THR A 32 2.91 7.46 -16.16
CA THR A 32 3.10 7.88 -17.55
C THR A 32 2.14 9.02 -17.83
N GLY A 33 2.66 10.18 -18.14
CA GLY A 33 1.88 11.39 -18.45
C GLY A 33 2.62 12.26 -19.46
N VAL A 34 1.96 13.29 -19.96
CA VAL A 34 2.56 14.28 -20.87
C VAL A 34 3.58 15.14 -20.13
N ALA A 35 3.30 15.46 -18.89
CA ALA A 35 4.20 16.19 -17.98
C ALA A 35 3.93 15.77 -16.54
N GLY A 36 4.93 15.98 -15.69
CA GLY A 36 4.81 15.72 -14.25
C GLY A 36 6.13 15.95 -13.54
N SER A 37 6.07 16.09 -12.23
CA SER A 37 7.25 16.17 -11.38
C SER A 37 7.01 15.51 -10.04
N SER A 38 8.12 15.14 -9.38
CA SER A 38 8.12 14.71 -7.98
C SER A 38 9.21 15.49 -7.27
N GLU A 39 8.85 16.20 -6.21
CA GLU A 39 9.76 17.07 -5.47
C GLU A 39 9.60 16.87 -3.96
N ASN A 40 10.72 16.95 -3.24
CA ASN A 40 10.74 16.96 -1.79
C ASN A 40 10.76 18.41 -1.31
N VAL A 41 9.73 18.84 -0.61
CA VAL A 41 9.61 20.20 -0.07
C VAL A 41 9.59 20.12 1.45
N THR A 42 10.41 20.93 2.12
CA THR A 42 10.42 21.03 3.58
C THR A 42 9.74 22.32 4.01
N ILE A 43 8.65 22.23 4.76
CA ILE A 43 7.91 23.36 5.31
C ILE A 43 7.78 23.15 6.83
N ASN A 44 8.18 24.13 7.64
CA ASN A 44 8.12 24.08 9.10
C ASN A 44 8.74 22.79 9.69
N ASN A 45 9.94 22.40 9.24
CA ASN A 45 10.65 21.18 9.62
C ASN A 45 9.92 19.86 9.31
N LYS A 46 8.89 19.88 8.47
CA LYS A 46 8.23 18.67 7.96
C LYS A 46 8.55 18.47 6.49
N ALA A 47 8.98 17.26 6.14
CA ALA A 47 9.23 16.88 4.76
C ALA A 47 7.92 16.45 4.09
N TYR A 48 7.67 16.99 2.91
CA TYR A 48 6.53 16.64 2.05
C TYR A 48 7.06 16.17 0.71
N ILE A 49 6.43 15.14 0.16
CA ILE A 49 6.65 14.70 -1.22
C ILE A 49 5.49 15.23 -2.04
N VAL A 50 5.77 16.20 -2.91
CA VAL A 50 4.79 16.76 -3.85
C VAL A 50 4.94 16.02 -5.18
N GLN A 51 3.87 15.40 -5.64
CA GLN A 51 3.83 14.69 -6.91
C GLN A 51 2.69 15.25 -7.77
N GLN A 52 3.00 15.56 -9.02
CA GLN A 52 2.02 16.03 -9.99
C GLN A 52 2.15 15.25 -11.30
N SER A 53 1.03 15.06 -11.98
CA SER A 53 0.98 14.44 -13.30
C SER A 53 -0.06 15.16 -14.15
N ILE A 54 0.28 15.46 -15.39
CA ILE A 54 -0.56 16.18 -16.34
C ILE A 54 -0.74 15.32 -17.59
N GLY A 55 -1.97 15.24 -18.09
CA GLY A 55 -2.28 14.56 -19.35
C GLY A 55 -2.17 13.04 -19.28
N GLN A 56 -2.42 12.46 -18.13
CA GLN A 56 -2.44 11.03 -17.97
C GLN A 56 -3.69 10.42 -18.64
N ALA A 57 -3.47 9.65 -19.71
CA ALA A 57 -4.50 8.87 -20.37
C ALA A 57 -4.16 7.38 -20.23
N SER A 58 -4.48 6.79 -19.08
CA SER A 58 -4.25 5.35 -18.90
C SER A 58 -5.42 4.67 -18.20
N VAL A 59 -5.60 3.39 -18.53
CA VAL A 59 -6.53 2.52 -17.84
C VAL A 59 -6.11 2.39 -16.38
N ILE A 60 -7.07 2.44 -15.46
CA ILE A 60 -6.82 2.27 -14.03
C ILE A 60 -6.72 0.78 -13.75
N GLY A 61 -5.62 0.35 -13.15
CA GLY A 61 -5.40 -1.03 -12.77
C GLY A 61 -4.50 -1.15 -11.55
N THR A 62 -4.59 -2.28 -10.86
CA THR A 62 -3.67 -2.66 -9.79
C THR A 62 -3.31 -4.12 -9.94
N PHE A 63 -2.03 -4.41 -10.02
CA PHE A 63 -1.47 -5.74 -10.13
C PHE A 63 -0.63 -6.02 -8.89
N TYR A 64 -0.78 -7.19 -8.32
CA TYR A 64 -0.08 -7.64 -7.13
C TYR A 64 0.86 -8.79 -7.48
N ASP A 65 2.06 -8.73 -6.96
CA ASP A 65 3.00 -9.83 -6.89
C ASP A 65 3.47 -9.98 -5.44
N SER A 66 4.23 -11.03 -5.14
CA SER A 66 4.73 -11.34 -3.78
C SER A 66 5.47 -10.16 -3.14
N ASP A 67 6.27 -9.44 -3.92
CA ASP A 67 7.21 -8.44 -3.42
C ASP A 67 6.86 -6.99 -3.80
N TYR A 68 5.92 -6.80 -4.73
CA TYR A 68 5.57 -5.46 -5.20
C TYR A 68 4.12 -5.33 -5.65
N THR A 69 3.63 -4.11 -5.57
CA THR A 69 2.32 -3.72 -6.09
C THR A 69 2.50 -2.71 -7.21
N LEU A 70 2.11 -3.08 -8.43
CA LEU A 70 2.08 -2.18 -9.57
C LEU A 70 0.69 -1.53 -9.66
N ARG A 71 0.63 -0.22 -9.58
CA ARG A 71 -0.58 0.56 -9.80
C ARG A 71 -0.48 1.36 -11.08
N GLN A 72 -1.45 1.18 -11.94
CA GLN A 72 -1.58 1.92 -13.19
C GLN A 72 -2.69 2.95 -13.04
N GLY A 73 -2.47 4.15 -13.58
CA GLY A 73 -3.42 5.23 -13.52
C GLY A 73 -2.93 6.43 -12.70
N PHE A 74 -3.84 7.22 -12.16
CA PHE A 74 -3.52 8.43 -11.41
C PHE A 74 -2.64 8.12 -10.18
N ILE A 75 -1.70 9.02 -9.85
CA ILE A 75 -0.86 8.87 -8.65
C ILE A 75 -1.76 8.88 -7.41
N GLN A 76 -1.89 7.72 -6.78
CA GLN A 76 -2.65 7.60 -5.53
C GLN A 76 -1.70 7.54 -4.34
N PRO A 77 -2.01 8.21 -3.22
CA PRO A 77 -1.23 8.08 -2.00
C PRO A 77 -1.22 6.61 -1.55
N ASN A 78 -0.10 6.15 -1.03
CA ASN A 78 -0.02 4.81 -0.43
C ASN A 78 -0.69 4.83 0.94
N VAL A 79 -2.02 4.71 0.94
CA VAL A 79 -2.83 4.77 2.15
C VAL A 79 -2.50 3.61 3.09
N LEU A 80 -2.23 2.42 2.54
CA LEU A 80 -1.87 1.24 3.34
C LEU A 80 -0.59 1.45 4.15
N ALA A 81 0.43 2.12 3.59
CA ALA A 81 1.66 2.41 4.32
C ALA A 81 1.45 3.30 5.57
N LYS A 82 0.35 4.05 5.64
CA LYS A 82 -0.02 4.85 6.82
C LYS A 82 -0.79 4.03 7.86
N ILE A 83 -1.44 2.96 7.44
CA ILE A 83 -2.32 2.13 8.27
C ILE A 83 -1.56 0.94 8.83
N ILE A 84 -0.65 0.34 8.04
CA ILE A 84 0.16 -0.80 8.44
C ILE A 84 1.22 -0.35 9.44
N ASP A 85 1.24 -0.95 10.60
CA ASP A 85 2.37 -0.86 11.51
C ASP A 85 3.40 -1.92 11.12
N LEU A 86 4.52 -1.48 10.57
CA LEU A 86 5.58 -2.40 10.10
C LEU A 86 6.27 -3.19 11.23
N ALA A 87 6.12 -2.73 12.48
CA ALA A 87 6.63 -3.44 13.65
C ALA A 87 5.76 -4.64 14.06
N ILE A 88 4.52 -4.70 13.56
CA ILE A 88 3.55 -5.74 13.90
C ILE A 88 3.30 -6.62 12.67
N PRO A 89 3.52 -7.95 12.71
CA PRO A 89 3.33 -8.83 11.56
C PRO A 89 1.86 -8.93 11.13
N LEU A 90 1.61 -8.97 9.83
CA LEU A 90 0.30 -9.17 9.19
C LEU A 90 -0.09 -10.67 9.20
N SER A 91 -0.07 -11.31 10.36
CA SER A 91 -0.29 -12.75 10.49
C SER A 91 -1.48 -13.12 11.39
N LEU A 92 -2.30 -12.13 11.76
CA LEU A 92 -3.54 -12.39 12.48
C LEU A 92 -4.57 -12.98 11.51
N ASP A 93 -5.02 -14.21 11.75
CA ASP A 93 -6.01 -14.89 10.92
C ASP A 93 -7.42 -14.66 11.47
N ALA A 94 -8.24 -13.96 10.67
CA ALA A 94 -9.61 -13.60 11.04
C ALA A 94 -10.54 -13.51 9.83
N ILE A 95 -11.80 -13.82 10.06
CA ILE A 95 -12.89 -13.66 9.10
C ILE A 95 -13.81 -12.54 9.57
N ILE A 96 -14.25 -11.70 8.64
CA ILE A 96 -15.18 -10.60 8.89
C ILE A 96 -16.48 -10.86 8.14
N TYR A 97 -17.60 -10.77 8.84
CA TYR A 97 -18.94 -10.89 8.26
C TYR A 97 -19.99 -10.10 9.04
N PRO A 98 -21.06 -9.65 8.36
CA PRO A 98 -21.22 -9.61 6.92
C PRO A 98 -20.30 -8.55 6.28
N ASN A 99 -19.94 -8.76 5.01
CA ASN A 99 -19.30 -7.74 4.18
C ASN A 99 -19.83 -7.89 2.75
N PRO A 100 -20.65 -6.96 2.25
CA PRO A 100 -21.03 -5.66 2.85
C PRO A 100 -21.89 -5.75 4.12
N PHE A 101 -21.82 -4.69 4.96
CA PHE A 101 -22.54 -4.60 6.23
C PHE A 101 -23.47 -3.35 6.28
N VAL A 102 -24.44 -3.36 7.21
CA VAL A 102 -25.35 -2.24 7.45
C VAL A 102 -25.00 -1.50 8.74
N GLU A 103 -25.01 -2.18 9.87
CA GLU A 103 -24.79 -1.55 11.20
C GLU A 103 -23.57 -2.11 11.93
N SER A 104 -23.28 -3.39 11.75
CA SER A 104 -22.22 -4.07 12.49
C SER A 104 -21.50 -5.10 11.64
N VAL A 105 -20.29 -5.44 12.09
CA VAL A 105 -19.54 -6.58 11.58
C VAL A 105 -19.12 -7.48 12.75
N THR A 106 -19.06 -8.77 12.51
CA THR A 106 -18.46 -9.74 13.43
C THR A 106 -17.08 -10.10 12.92
N ILE A 107 -16.09 -9.99 13.78
CA ILE A 107 -14.73 -10.46 13.57
C ILE A 107 -14.60 -11.79 14.28
N SER A 108 -14.30 -12.86 13.55
CA SER A 108 -14.11 -14.21 14.11
C SER A 108 -12.66 -14.62 13.85
N PHE A 109 -11.91 -14.87 14.92
CA PHE A 109 -10.52 -15.27 14.86
C PHE A 109 -10.40 -16.78 14.76
N SER A 110 -9.45 -17.26 13.96
CA SER A 110 -9.13 -18.68 13.81
C SER A 110 -8.22 -19.17 14.94
N GLU A 111 -7.49 -18.26 15.61
CA GLU A 111 -6.62 -18.53 16.74
C GLU A 111 -7.21 -18.00 18.06
N GLN A 112 -6.75 -18.56 19.19
CA GLN A 112 -7.14 -18.06 20.51
C GLN A 112 -6.59 -16.67 20.76
N ILE A 113 -7.45 -15.75 21.17
CA ILE A 113 -7.08 -14.37 21.50
C ILE A 113 -6.90 -14.27 23.02
N THR A 114 -5.70 -13.89 23.43
CA THR A 114 -5.30 -13.71 24.85
C THR A 114 -5.25 -12.25 25.26
N ASP A 115 -4.96 -11.37 24.31
CA ASP A 115 -4.81 -9.94 24.55
C ASP A 115 -6.07 -9.18 24.11
N LYS A 116 -6.16 -7.91 24.50
CA LYS A 116 -7.21 -7.02 24.01
C LYS A 116 -7.19 -6.94 22.48
N VAL A 117 -8.38 -6.86 21.90
CA VAL A 117 -8.58 -6.65 20.47
C VAL A 117 -8.75 -5.17 20.20
N GLU A 118 -7.83 -4.57 19.47
CA GLU A 118 -7.92 -3.19 19.02
C GLU A 118 -8.45 -3.14 17.59
N VAL A 119 -9.53 -2.39 17.41
CA VAL A 119 -10.21 -2.23 16.12
C VAL A 119 -10.13 -0.78 15.70
N ALA A 120 -9.54 -0.52 14.54
CA ALA A 120 -9.45 0.79 13.93
C ALA A 120 -10.03 0.73 12.51
N VAL A 121 -10.82 1.76 12.13
CA VAL A 121 -11.36 1.89 10.79
C VAL A 121 -10.90 3.19 10.18
N PHE A 122 -10.46 3.11 8.95
CA PHE A 122 -9.96 4.23 8.18
C PHE A 122 -10.81 4.40 6.92
N ASP A 123 -10.99 5.65 6.52
CA ASP A 123 -11.58 5.96 5.21
C ASP A 123 -10.59 5.70 4.07
N VAL A 124 -11.04 5.88 2.84
CA VAL A 124 -10.21 5.69 1.63
C VAL A 124 -9.04 6.67 1.52
N LEU A 125 -9.04 7.76 2.30
CA LEU A 125 -7.95 8.72 2.41
C LEU A 125 -6.96 8.39 3.55
N GLY A 126 -7.22 7.31 4.32
CA GLY A 126 -6.41 6.88 5.45
C GLY A 126 -6.62 7.71 6.71
N ARG A 127 -7.74 8.42 6.84
CA ARG A 127 -8.12 9.11 8.07
C ARG A 127 -8.80 8.11 8.99
N LEU A 128 -8.42 8.12 10.27
CA LEU A 128 -9.06 7.31 11.29
C LEU A 128 -10.47 7.85 11.53
N VAL A 129 -11.50 7.01 11.30
CA VAL A 129 -12.92 7.36 11.49
C VAL A 129 -13.57 6.61 12.66
N PHE A 130 -12.93 5.53 13.11
CA PHE A 130 -13.38 4.76 14.26
C PHE A 130 -12.19 4.08 14.93
N SER A 131 -12.18 4.05 16.27
CA SER A 131 -11.22 3.28 17.06
C SER A 131 -11.87 2.82 18.36
N LYS A 132 -11.73 1.52 18.67
CA LYS A 132 -12.23 0.95 19.91
C LYS A 132 -11.47 -0.30 20.31
N SER A 133 -11.24 -0.47 21.61
CA SER A 133 -10.66 -1.68 22.18
C SER A 133 -11.75 -2.57 22.76
N TYR A 134 -11.58 -3.88 22.59
CA TYR A 134 -12.47 -4.93 23.09
C TYR A 134 -11.68 -5.90 23.97
N THR A 135 -12.33 -6.53 24.91
CA THR A 135 -11.76 -7.63 25.69
C THR A 135 -11.40 -8.81 24.80
N ALA A 136 -10.40 -9.58 25.21
CA ALA A 136 -10.01 -10.82 24.52
C ALA A 136 -11.23 -11.74 24.30
N ASN A 137 -11.53 -12.02 23.06
CA ASN A 137 -12.61 -12.93 22.69
C ASN A 137 -12.37 -13.47 21.27
N GLN A 138 -12.74 -14.71 21.03
CA GLN A 138 -12.62 -15.35 19.72
C GLN A 138 -13.61 -14.77 18.69
N LYS A 139 -14.68 -14.12 19.16
CA LYS A 139 -15.63 -13.40 18.30
C LYS A 139 -15.91 -12.03 18.90
N VAL A 140 -15.71 -11.00 18.10
CA VAL A 140 -15.94 -9.60 18.48
C VAL A 140 -16.98 -8.99 17.54
N ASN A 141 -18.09 -8.50 18.08
CA ASN A 141 -19.07 -7.74 17.33
C ASN A 141 -18.76 -6.24 17.44
N VAL A 142 -18.60 -5.59 16.31
CA VAL A 142 -18.26 -4.17 16.20
C VAL A 142 -19.44 -3.42 15.60
N GLN A 143 -20.00 -2.47 16.35
CA GLN A 143 -21.11 -1.61 15.93
C GLN A 143 -20.56 -0.33 15.31
N PHE A 144 -21.10 0.09 14.17
CA PHE A 144 -20.69 1.29 13.41
C PHE A 144 -21.88 2.24 13.20
N ASN A 145 -22.32 2.87 14.28
CA ASN A 145 -23.53 3.70 14.26
C ASN A 145 -23.40 5.00 13.43
N ASN A 146 -22.17 5.50 13.23
CA ASN A 146 -21.92 6.82 12.66
C ASN A 146 -21.09 6.79 11.36
N LEU A 147 -20.96 5.64 10.72
CA LEU A 147 -20.26 5.56 9.43
C LEU A 147 -21.26 5.81 8.27
N SER A 148 -20.87 6.63 7.31
CA SER A 148 -21.60 6.82 6.07
C SER A 148 -21.48 5.62 5.15
N VAL A 149 -22.36 5.51 4.16
CA VAL A 149 -22.26 4.50 3.08
C VAL A 149 -20.98 4.77 2.27
N ALA A 150 -20.00 3.89 2.40
CA ALA A 150 -18.69 4.00 1.73
C ALA A 150 -17.86 2.73 1.89
N ASP A 151 -16.70 2.72 1.23
CA ASP A 151 -15.62 1.76 1.43
C ASP A 151 -14.71 2.21 2.56
N TYR A 152 -14.33 1.28 3.42
CA TYR A 152 -13.45 1.52 4.55
C TYR A 152 -12.35 0.46 4.62
N ILE A 153 -11.26 0.79 5.32
CA ILE A 153 -10.19 -0.13 5.66
C ILE A 153 -10.28 -0.41 7.16
N LEU A 154 -10.56 -1.65 7.49
CA LEU A 154 -10.56 -2.15 8.86
C LEU A 154 -9.17 -2.69 9.18
N LYS A 155 -8.58 -2.21 10.28
CA LYS A 155 -7.38 -2.76 10.91
C LYS A 155 -7.76 -3.35 12.25
N VAL A 156 -7.33 -4.57 12.50
CA VAL A 156 -7.51 -5.27 13.77
C VAL A 156 -6.15 -5.68 14.29
N THR A 157 -5.87 -5.41 15.56
CA THR A 157 -4.63 -5.80 16.23
C THR A 157 -4.96 -6.63 17.47
N ALA A 158 -4.35 -7.79 17.60
CA ALA A 158 -4.45 -8.68 18.75
C ALA A 158 -3.24 -9.62 18.80
N ASN A 159 -2.87 -10.14 19.97
CA ASN A 159 -1.75 -11.08 20.16
C ASN A 159 -0.45 -10.60 19.47
N ASN A 160 -0.15 -9.29 19.49
CA ASN A 160 0.97 -8.68 18.78
C ASN A 160 1.02 -9.01 17.27
N LYS A 161 -0.14 -9.24 16.65
CA LYS A 161 -0.34 -9.45 15.22
C LYS A 161 -1.39 -8.49 14.71
N GLN A 162 -1.40 -8.22 13.42
CA GLN A 162 -2.43 -7.38 12.80
C GLN A 162 -3.07 -8.05 11.59
N PHE A 163 -4.28 -7.60 11.31
CA PHE A 163 -5.10 -8.02 10.18
C PHE A 163 -5.73 -6.78 9.53
N ILE A 164 -5.69 -6.70 8.22
CA ILE A 164 -6.23 -5.55 7.49
C ILE A 164 -7.17 -6.07 6.39
N LYS A 165 -8.36 -5.51 6.33
CA LYS A 165 -9.36 -5.87 5.32
C LYS A 165 -10.19 -4.67 4.88
N LYS A 166 -10.55 -4.65 3.60
CA LYS A 166 -11.56 -3.73 3.09
C LYS A 166 -12.95 -4.19 3.54
N ILE A 167 -13.74 -3.27 4.06
CA ILE A 167 -15.15 -3.46 4.42
C ILE A 167 -16.01 -2.44 3.67
N ILE A 168 -17.24 -2.81 3.36
CA ILE A 168 -18.17 -1.99 2.56
C ILE A 168 -19.43 -1.77 3.38
N LYS A 169 -19.73 -0.51 3.69
CA LYS A 169 -20.98 -0.11 4.34
C LYS A 169 -22.04 0.19 3.28
N LYS A 170 -23.22 -0.39 3.46
CA LYS A 170 -24.43 -0.13 2.69
C LYS A 170 -25.40 0.77 3.45
#